data_9b9dcd78436afec85287d8f35b1a9af0
#
_entry.id   9b9dcd78436afec85287d8f35b1a9af0
#
_cell.length_a   1.000
_cell.length_b   1.000
_cell.length_c   1.000
_cell.angle_alpha   90.00
_cell.angle_beta   90.00
_cell.angle_gamma   90.00
#
_symmetry.space_group_name_H-M   'P 1'
#
loop_
_entity.id
_entity.type
_entity.pdbx_description
1 polymer ?
#
loop_
_entity_poly.entity_id
_entity_poly.type
_entity_poly.pdbx_seq_one_letter_code
_entity_poly.pdbx_strand_id
1 'polypeptide(L)'
;MAIGVDQSRLSLLLAVLEKRAGLSLAGDDVYVNIAGGMSIEEPAADLSVIAAVASSVRNRGVSPSTAMFGEVGLSGEVRGVAQATLRIREAEQMGFTRIVLPASNMDASEEMGKADLVGVRSVGEALDMLLA
;
A
#
# COMPACT_ATOMS: atom_id res chain seq x y z
N MET A 1 15.67 4.35 9.66
CA MET A 1 15.86 5.63 8.95
C MET A 1 14.95 5.67 7.73
N ALA A 2 14.36 6.80 7.43
CA ALA A 2 13.48 6.96 6.29
C ALA A 2 13.91 8.18 5.47
N ILE A 3 13.89 8.03 4.15
CA ILE A 3 14.18 9.10 3.20
C ILE A 3 13.00 9.19 2.23
N GLY A 4 12.37 10.36 2.16
CA GLY A 4 11.20 10.58 1.32
C GLY A 4 9.86 10.19 1.94
N VAL A 5 9.87 9.69 3.19
CA VAL A 5 8.65 9.36 3.94
C VAL A 5 8.71 10.11 5.26
N ASP A 6 7.57 10.69 5.70
CA ASP A 6 7.47 11.31 7.01
C ASP A 6 7.76 10.26 8.09
N GLN A 7 8.72 10.57 8.96
CA GLN A 7 9.16 9.63 9.99
C GLN A 7 8.05 9.27 10.99
N SER A 8 7.22 10.24 11.36
CA SER A 8 6.09 9.98 12.25
C SER A 8 5.08 9.04 11.59
N ARG A 9 4.84 9.24 10.30
CA ARG A 9 3.93 8.39 9.54
C ARG A 9 4.49 6.99 9.40
N LEU A 10 5.77 6.86 9.11
CA LEU A 10 6.43 5.56 9.02
C LEU A 10 6.33 4.79 10.34
N SER A 11 6.59 5.46 11.47
CA SER A 11 6.48 4.83 12.79
C SER A 11 5.08 4.30 13.04
N LEU A 12 4.06 5.05 12.64
CA LEU A 12 2.66 4.62 12.73
C LEU A 12 2.42 3.36 11.91
N LEU A 13 2.87 3.34 10.66
CA LEU A 13 2.67 2.21 9.76
C LEU A 13 3.40 0.96 10.25
N LEU A 14 4.59 1.11 10.81
CA LEU A 14 5.33 -0.02 11.39
C LEU A 14 4.60 -0.60 12.60
N ALA A 15 4.02 0.26 13.44
CA ALA A 15 3.22 -0.19 14.58
C ALA A 15 1.98 -0.97 14.13
N VAL A 16 1.33 -0.52 13.07
CA VAL A 16 0.18 -1.22 12.49
C VAL A 16 0.60 -2.61 11.98
N LEU A 17 1.73 -2.71 11.30
CA LEU A 17 2.24 -3.99 10.81
C LEU A 17 2.48 -4.98 11.95
N GLU A 18 3.11 -4.54 13.04
CA GLU A 18 3.37 -5.41 14.18
C GLU A 18 2.08 -5.87 14.86
N LYS A 19 1.17 -4.95 15.11
CA LYS A 19 -0.02 -5.23 15.93
C LYS A 19 -1.18 -5.82 15.15
N ARG A 20 -1.35 -5.42 13.91
CA ARG A 20 -2.55 -5.77 13.12
C ARG A 20 -2.28 -6.79 12.02
N ALA A 21 -1.04 -6.89 11.55
CA ALA A 21 -0.66 -7.87 10.54
C ALA A 21 0.25 -8.97 11.09
N GLY A 22 0.61 -8.91 12.37
CA GLY A 22 1.38 -9.95 13.03
C GLY A 22 2.84 -10.07 12.62
N LEU A 23 3.39 -9.03 12.02
CA LEU A 23 4.82 -9.02 11.67
C LEU A 23 5.65 -8.63 12.87
N SER A 24 6.73 -9.37 13.11
CA SER A 24 7.68 -9.03 14.16
C SER A 24 8.79 -8.18 13.57
N LEU A 25 8.84 -6.93 14.00
CA LEU A 25 9.88 -5.98 13.59
C LEU A 25 10.85 -5.68 14.72
N ALA A 26 10.67 -6.32 15.88
CA ALA A 26 11.52 -6.11 17.03
C ALA A 26 12.96 -6.55 16.74
N GLY A 27 13.90 -5.65 16.97
CA GLY A 27 15.31 -5.91 16.72
C GLY A 27 15.76 -5.66 15.28
N ASP A 28 14.85 -5.34 14.39
CA ASP A 28 15.20 -5.03 13.01
C ASP A 28 15.38 -3.53 12.83
N ASP A 29 16.43 -3.15 12.12
CA ASP A 29 16.57 -1.79 11.63
C ASP A 29 15.79 -1.65 10.34
N VAL A 30 14.84 -0.73 10.31
CA VAL A 30 14.01 -0.52 9.13
C VAL A 30 14.47 0.74 8.40
N TYR A 31 14.79 0.58 7.13
CA TYR A 31 15.23 1.67 6.25
C TYR A 31 14.30 1.78 5.05
N VAL A 32 13.74 2.96 4.85
CA VAL A 32 12.86 3.24 3.71
C VAL A 32 13.44 4.39 2.91
N ASN A 33 13.57 4.19 1.61
CA ASN A 33 14.09 5.19 0.70
C ASN A 33 13.16 5.29 -0.52
N ILE A 34 12.73 6.51 -0.81
CA ILE A 34 11.91 6.78 -1.99
C ILE A 34 12.83 7.19 -3.14
N ALA A 35 12.78 6.44 -4.22
CA ALA A 35 13.60 6.69 -5.39
C ALA A 35 13.38 8.11 -5.94
N GLY A 36 14.46 8.75 -6.39
CA GLY A 36 14.39 10.11 -6.92
C GLY A 36 14.39 11.21 -5.88
N GLY A 37 14.53 10.87 -4.59
CA GLY A 37 14.56 11.85 -3.51
C GLY A 37 13.24 12.58 -3.28
N MET A 38 12.15 12.07 -3.83
CA MET A 38 10.82 12.68 -3.64
C MET A 38 10.27 12.32 -2.27
N SER A 39 9.63 13.31 -1.64
CA SER A 39 8.94 13.08 -0.37
C SER A 39 7.52 12.56 -0.64
N ILE A 40 7.12 11.51 0.09
CA ILE A 40 5.74 11.02 0.04
C ILE A 40 5.02 11.55 1.27
N GLU A 41 4.11 12.50 1.04
CA GLU A 41 3.27 13.08 2.09
C GLU A 41 1.82 12.64 1.93
N GLU A 42 1.49 11.99 0.83
CA GLU A 42 0.14 11.61 0.50
C GLU A 42 -0.27 10.34 1.23
N PRO A 43 -1.38 10.38 2.01
CA PRO A 43 -1.86 9.18 2.74
C PRO A 43 -2.16 7.99 1.83
N ALA A 44 -2.51 8.22 0.58
CA ALA A 44 -2.79 7.14 -0.37
C ALA A 44 -1.58 6.23 -0.61
N ALA A 45 -0.37 6.68 -0.28
CA ALA A 45 0.85 5.89 -0.42
C ALA A 45 1.08 4.93 0.76
N ASP A 46 0.29 5.01 1.83
CA ASP A 46 0.46 4.17 3.02
C ASP A 46 0.53 2.69 2.69
N LEU A 47 -0.38 2.22 1.86
CA LEU A 47 -0.45 0.80 1.50
C LEU A 47 0.82 0.35 0.77
N SER A 48 1.37 1.19 -0.09
CA SER A 48 2.63 0.89 -0.80
C SER A 48 3.81 0.79 0.16
N VAL A 49 3.88 1.68 1.15
CA VAL A 49 4.94 1.64 2.16
C VAL A 49 4.84 0.36 2.99
N ILE A 50 3.64 0.03 3.45
CA ILE A 50 3.37 -1.20 4.21
C ILE A 50 3.75 -2.44 3.39
N ALA A 51 3.36 -2.49 2.14
CA ALA A 51 3.67 -3.62 1.26
C ALA A 51 5.18 -3.78 1.06
N ALA A 52 5.90 -2.68 0.89
CA ALA A 52 7.35 -2.69 0.72
C ALA A 52 8.06 -3.24 1.98
N VAL A 53 7.66 -2.78 3.16
CA VAL A 53 8.25 -3.24 4.42
C VAL A 53 7.92 -4.73 4.64
N ALA A 54 6.66 -5.12 4.47
CA ALA A 54 6.24 -6.50 4.65
C ALA A 54 6.92 -7.45 3.65
N SER A 55 7.06 -7.03 2.42
CA SER A 55 7.77 -7.78 1.38
C SER A 55 9.22 -8.06 1.78
N SER A 56 9.90 -7.05 2.30
CA SER A 56 11.27 -7.16 2.78
C SER A 56 11.38 -8.12 3.97
N VAL A 57 10.52 -7.94 4.97
CA VAL A 57 10.54 -8.75 6.20
C VAL A 57 10.20 -10.22 5.91
N ARG A 58 9.19 -10.47 5.09
CA ARG A 58 8.77 -11.83 4.73
C ARG A 58 9.60 -12.45 3.61
N ASN A 59 10.48 -11.67 3.00
CA ASN A 59 11.28 -12.08 1.84
C ASN A 59 10.41 -12.63 0.71
N ARG A 60 9.33 -11.92 0.40
CA ARG A 60 8.39 -12.24 -0.68
C ARG A 60 8.14 -11.00 -1.51
N GLY A 61 8.31 -11.10 -2.81
CA GLY A 61 8.10 -9.99 -3.71
C GLY A 61 6.63 -9.75 -4.04
N VAL A 62 6.31 -8.50 -4.33
CA VAL A 62 5.03 -8.12 -4.94
C VAL A 62 5.21 -8.24 -6.46
N SER A 63 4.19 -8.74 -7.16
CA SER A 63 4.25 -8.84 -8.60
C SER A 63 4.51 -7.45 -9.22
N PRO A 64 5.44 -7.35 -10.19
CA PRO A 64 5.75 -6.07 -10.83
C PRO A 64 4.60 -5.51 -11.68
N SER A 65 3.59 -6.31 -11.97
CA SER A 65 2.41 -5.87 -12.72
C SER A 65 1.27 -5.38 -11.83
N THR A 66 1.46 -5.37 -10.52
CA THR A 66 0.45 -4.96 -9.53
C THR A 66 0.75 -3.57 -9.00
N ALA A 67 -0.24 -2.69 -9.07
CA ALA A 67 -0.22 -1.39 -8.41
C ALA A 67 -1.11 -1.42 -7.17
N MET A 68 -0.95 -0.46 -6.29
CA MET A 68 -1.75 -0.37 -5.07
C MET A 68 -1.85 1.06 -4.58
N PHE A 69 -2.93 1.36 -3.89
CA PHE A 69 -3.07 2.61 -3.13
C PHE A 69 -4.06 2.42 -1.98
N GLY A 70 -3.95 3.27 -0.97
CA GLY A 70 -4.87 3.25 0.18
C GLY A 70 -4.24 3.91 1.39
N GLU A 71 -5.08 4.58 2.18
CA GLU A 71 -4.70 5.12 3.49
C GLU A 71 -4.91 4.05 4.55
N VAL A 72 -3.99 3.98 5.52
CA VAL A 72 -4.07 2.98 6.59
C VAL A 72 -4.36 3.66 7.92
N GLY A 73 -5.38 3.18 8.61
CA GLY A 73 -5.73 3.66 9.95
C GLY A 73 -5.11 2.83 11.06
N LEU A 74 -5.24 3.33 12.29
CA LEU A 74 -4.63 2.75 13.49
C LEU A 74 -5.12 1.32 13.79
N SER A 75 -6.32 0.99 13.36
CA SER A 75 -6.87 -0.36 13.55
C SER A 75 -6.48 -1.33 12.45
N GLY A 76 -5.61 -0.91 11.53
CA GLY A 76 -5.23 -1.72 10.38
C GLY A 76 -6.26 -1.69 9.25
N GLU A 77 -7.25 -0.80 9.33
CA GLU A 77 -8.21 -0.65 8.26
C GLU A 77 -7.60 0.07 7.06
N VAL A 78 -8.02 -0.30 5.87
CA VAL A 78 -7.65 0.39 4.63
C VAL A 78 -8.78 1.34 4.26
N ARG A 79 -8.47 2.62 4.25
CA ARG A 79 -9.46 3.69 4.05
C ARG A 79 -9.47 4.17 2.61
N GLY A 80 -10.67 4.56 2.14
CA GLY A 80 -10.83 5.17 0.83
C GLY A 80 -10.04 6.47 0.71
N VAL A 81 -9.60 6.75 -0.51
CA VAL A 81 -8.82 7.95 -0.82
C VAL A 81 -9.50 8.76 -1.93
N ALA A 82 -9.12 10.01 -2.03
CA ALA A 82 -9.63 10.89 -3.06
C ALA A 82 -9.08 10.50 -4.44
N GLN A 83 -9.82 10.80 -5.49
CA GLN A 83 -9.40 10.66 -6.88
C GLN A 83 -9.07 9.22 -7.29
N ALA A 84 -9.83 8.26 -6.77
CA ALA A 84 -9.61 6.84 -7.08
C ALA A 84 -9.66 6.55 -8.58
N THR A 85 -10.60 7.16 -9.29
CA THR A 85 -10.73 6.99 -10.74
C THR A 85 -9.46 7.42 -11.48
N LEU A 86 -8.91 8.57 -11.10
CA LEU A 86 -7.68 9.07 -11.71
C LEU A 86 -6.49 8.13 -11.42
N ARG A 87 -6.38 7.66 -10.18
CA ARG A 87 -5.30 6.74 -9.78
C ARG A 87 -5.36 5.43 -10.55
N ILE A 88 -6.55 4.89 -10.73
CA ILE A 88 -6.77 3.66 -11.52
C ILE A 88 -6.35 3.88 -12.96
N ARG A 89 -6.81 4.99 -13.54
CA ARG A 89 -6.50 5.32 -14.93
C ARG A 89 -5.00 5.48 -15.17
N GLU A 90 -4.32 6.17 -14.27
CA GLU A 90 -2.87 6.35 -14.36
C GLU A 90 -2.13 5.03 -14.25
N ALA A 91 -2.55 4.15 -13.34
CA ALA A 91 -1.94 2.83 -13.18
C ALA A 91 -2.13 1.99 -14.45
N GLU A 92 -3.32 2.02 -15.03
CA GLU A 92 -3.57 1.30 -16.30
C GLU A 92 -2.71 1.84 -17.45
N GLN A 93 -2.55 3.17 -17.53
CA GLN A 93 -1.70 3.79 -18.54
C GLN A 93 -0.23 3.42 -18.39
N MET A 94 0.21 3.16 -17.16
CA MET A 94 1.57 2.71 -16.89
C MET A 94 1.78 1.22 -17.14
N GLY A 95 0.74 0.50 -17.51
CA GLY A 95 0.83 -0.90 -17.86
C GLY A 95 0.52 -1.89 -16.73
N PHE A 96 0.11 -1.41 -15.56
CA PHE A 96 -0.29 -2.31 -14.48
C PHE A 96 -1.58 -3.04 -14.84
N THR A 97 -1.60 -4.34 -14.59
CA THR A 97 -2.74 -5.20 -14.94
C THR A 97 -3.61 -5.55 -13.76
N ARG A 98 -3.13 -5.29 -12.55
CA ARG A 98 -3.86 -5.54 -11.31
C ARG A 98 -3.68 -4.37 -10.37
N ILE A 99 -4.74 -3.97 -9.69
CA ILE A 99 -4.72 -2.86 -8.74
C ILE A 99 -5.39 -3.30 -7.43
N VAL A 100 -4.65 -3.20 -6.33
CA VAL A 100 -5.18 -3.42 -4.98
C VAL A 100 -5.52 -2.05 -4.41
N LEU A 101 -6.77 -1.86 -3.98
CA LEU A 101 -7.29 -0.57 -3.57
C LEU A 101 -8.30 -0.73 -2.43
N PRO A 102 -8.66 0.37 -1.75
CA PRO A 102 -9.67 0.29 -0.70
C PRO A 102 -11.01 -0.18 -1.24
N ALA A 103 -11.66 -1.10 -0.52
CA ALA A 103 -12.96 -1.61 -0.90
C ALA A 103 -13.99 -0.48 -1.07
N SER A 104 -13.90 0.57 -0.26
CA SER A 104 -14.79 1.73 -0.35
C SER A 104 -14.62 2.54 -1.63
N ASN A 105 -13.52 2.37 -2.36
CA ASN A 105 -13.29 3.03 -3.64
C ASN A 105 -13.73 2.19 -4.85
N MET A 106 -14.24 0.98 -4.64
CA MET A 106 -14.62 0.09 -5.75
C MET A 106 -15.75 0.66 -6.60
N ASP A 107 -16.70 1.35 -6.00
CA ASP A 107 -17.85 1.92 -6.73
C ASP A 107 -17.42 2.93 -7.79
N ALA A 108 -16.37 3.70 -7.52
CA ALA A 108 -15.84 4.68 -8.45
C ALA A 108 -15.16 4.07 -9.66
N SER A 109 -14.90 2.75 -9.63
CA SER A 109 -14.06 2.06 -10.59
C SER A 109 -14.83 1.12 -11.52
N GLU A 110 -16.15 0.99 -11.37
CA GLU A 110 -16.96 0.01 -12.12
C GLU A 110 -16.88 0.19 -13.64
N GLU A 111 -16.56 1.38 -14.12
CA GLU A 111 -16.51 1.68 -15.55
C GLU A 111 -15.10 1.71 -16.12
N MET A 112 -14.08 1.41 -15.32
CA MET A 112 -12.67 1.50 -15.73
C MET A 112 -12.20 0.10 -16.16
N GLY A 113 -12.10 -0.13 -17.38
CA GLY A 113 -12.28 -1.40 -17.94
C GLY A 113 -11.16 -2.42 -18.02
N LYS A 114 -9.89 -2.17 -17.76
CA LYS A 114 -8.86 -3.15 -18.17
C LYS A 114 -8.13 -3.86 -17.05
N ALA A 115 -7.82 -3.17 -15.98
CA ALA A 115 -7.09 -3.79 -14.87
C ALA A 115 -8.03 -4.61 -14.00
N ASP A 116 -7.50 -5.68 -13.41
CA ASP A 116 -8.20 -6.44 -12.39
C ASP A 116 -8.14 -5.68 -11.07
N LEU A 117 -9.30 -5.29 -10.55
CA LEU A 117 -9.40 -4.49 -9.33
C LEU A 117 -9.72 -5.38 -8.15
N VAL A 118 -8.91 -5.27 -7.09
CA VAL A 118 -9.08 -6.05 -5.87
C VAL A 118 -9.30 -5.09 -4.70
N GLY A 119 -10.54 -5.03 -4.22
CA GLY A 119 -10.89 -4.20 -3.06
C GLY A 119 -10.52 -4.88 -1.76
N VAL A 120 -9.83 -4.16 -0.87
CA VAL A 120 -9.43 -4.67 0.43
C VAL A 120 -9.90 -3.74 1.55
N ARG A 121 -10.14 -4.31 2.73
CA ARG A 121 -10.63 -3.57 3.89
C ARG A 121 -9.62 -3.45 5.01
N SER A 122 -8.60 -4.32 5.02
CA SER A 122 -7.59 -4.35 6.07
C SER A 122 -6.20 -4.57 5.51
N VAL A 123 -5.20 -4.19 6.29
CA VAL A 123 -3.79 -4.44 5.96
C VAL A 123 -3.53 -5.93 5.80
N GLY A 124 -4.08 -6.77 6.69
CA GLY A 124 -3.93 -8.22 6.60
C GLY A 124 -4.45 -8.78 5.29
N GLU A 125 -5.67 -8.37 4.89
CA GLU A 125 -6.27 -8.78 3.63
C GLU A 125 -5.43 -8.32 2.43
N ALA A 126 -4.94 -7.07 2.47
CA ALA A 126 -4.10 -6.54 1.40
C ALA A 126 -2.80 -7.34 1.25
N LEU A 127 -2.13 -7.65 2.37
CA LEU A 127 -0.88 -8.41 2.33
C LEU A 127 -1.09 -9.84 1.83
N ASP A 128 -2.19 -10.47 2.19
CA ASP A 128 -2.53 -11.80 1.68
C ASP A 128 -2.67 -11.79 0.16
N MET A 129 -3.22 -10.71 -0.41
CA MET A 129 -3.36 -10.57 -1.85
C MET A 129 -2.05 -10.19 -2.54
N LEU A 130 -1.21 -9.37 -1.89
CA LEU A 130 0.01 -8.83 -2.50
C LEU A 130 1.19 -9.78 -2.39
N LEU A 131 1.29 -10.53 -1.31
CA LEU A 131 2.44 -11.39 -1.00
C LEU A 131 2.14 -12.89 -1.10
N ALA A 132 1.04 -13.21 -1.73
CA ALA A 132 0.59 -14.60 -1.87
C ALA A 132 1.57 -15.45 -2.68
#